data_cb5a86391778c0c93b4f2c542875c4fa
#
_entry.id   cb5a86391778c0c93b4f2c542875c4fa
#
_cell.length_a   1.000
_cell.length_b   1.000
_cell.length_c   1.000
_cell.angle_alpha   90.00
_cell.angle_beta   90.00
_cell.angle_gamma   90.00
#
_symmetry.space_group_name_H-M   'P 1'
#
loop_
_entity.id
_entity.type
_entity.pdbx_description
1 polymer ?
#
loop_
_entity_poly.entity_id
_entity_poly.type
_entity_poly.pdbx_seq_one_letter_code
_entity_poly.pdbx_strand_id
1 'polypeptide(L)'
;MGLFDRWRRSQLPGLGRSDGPAMSVDLAAVQSHFSQFVQTRRGVEAFLEPATNVSTQSVVLVAADGEWTRRAVGSRAAAYDLAQGMGIPIYDVLL
;
A
#
# COMPACT_ATOMS: atom_id res chain seq x y z
N MET A 1 10.77 -13.05 11.40
CA MET A 1 10.06 -12.62 10.22
C MET A 1 9.04 -11.60 10.56
N GLY A 2 9.11 -10.52 9.90
CA GLY A 2 8.19 -9.46 10.17
C GLY A 2 6.98 -9.51 9.27
N LEU A 3 6.09 -8.60 9.52
CA LEU A 3 4.90 -8.45 8.72
C LEU A 3 5.24 -8.16 7.27
N PHE A 4 6.32 -7.41 7.06
CA PHE A 4 6.76 -7.09 5.72
C PHE A 4 7.12 -8.36 4.93
N ASP A 5 7.79 -9.30 5.58
CA ASP A 5 8.17 -10.53 4.89
C ASP A 5 6.94 -11.34 4.52
N ARG A 6 5.95 -11.36 5.38
CA ARG A 6 4.72 -12.07 5.09
C ARG A 6 4.01 -11.42 3.90
N TRP A 7 3.98 -10.11 3.89
CA TRP A 7 3.34 -9.38 2.82
C TRP A 7 4.03 -9.66 1.50
N ARG A 8 5.35 -9.61 1.49
CA ARG A 8 6.11 -9.89 0.27
C ARG A 8 5.80 -11.28 -0.24
N ARG A 9 5.75 -12.24 0.66
CA ARG A 9 5.50 -13.61 0.27
C ARG A 9 4.13 -13.75 -0.39
N SER A 10 3.15 -13.05 0.12
CA SER A 10 1.83 -13.13 -0.47
C SER A 10 1.76 -12.44 -1.81
N GLN A 11 2.66 -11.49 -2.07
CA GLN A 11 2.73 -10.84 -3.37
C GLN A 11 3.52 -11.65 -4.38
N LEU A 12 4.34 -12.57 -3.90
CA LEU A 12 5.22 -13.31 -4.78
C LEU A 12 4.69 -14.64 -5.28
N PRO A 13 3.61 -15.19 -4.74
CA PRO A 13 3.19 -16.52 -5.20
C PRO A 13 2.92 -16.57 -6.69
N GLY A 14 2.65 -15.43 -7.27
CA GLY A 14 2.47 -15.38 -8.69
C GLY A 14 3.74 -15.49 -9.49
N LEU A 15 4.86 -15.48 -8.82
CA LEU A 15 6.14 -15.55 -9.51
C LEU A 15 6.31 -16.81 -10.32
N GLY A 16 5.69 -17.86 -9.87
CA GLY A 16 5.77 -19.08 -10.63
C GLY A 16 5.00 -19.02 -11.91
N ARG A 17 4.22 -18.00 -12.09
CA ARG A 17 3.40 -17.83 -13.25
C ARG A 17 3.91 -16.65 -14.03
N SER A 18 4.10 -16.88 -15.25
CA SER A 18 4.60 -15.82 -16.07
C SER A 18 3.49 -15.04 -16.74
N ASP A 19 2.30 -15.38 -16.42
CA ASP A 19 1.20 -14.78 -17.09
C ASP A 19 0.85 -13.46 -16.53
N GLY A 20 0.79 -12.58 -17.37
CA GLY A 20 0.11 -11.41 -17.16
C GLY A 20 0.67 -10.47 -16.17
N PRO A 21 -0.06 -9.48 -15.88
CA PRO A 21 0.34 -8.49 -14.91
C PRO A 21 0.23 -9.11 -13.54
N ALA A 22 1.28 -9.73 -13.16
CA ALA A 22 1.32 -10.42 -11.89
C ALA A 22 0.98 -9.48 -10.75
N MET A 23 1.02 -8.20 -11.02
CA MET A 23 0.81 -7.22 -9.98
C MET A 23 -0.54 -6.55 -10.09
N SER A 24 -1.50 -7.26 -10.62
CA SER A 24 -2.85 -6.76 -10.62
C SER A 24 -3.31 -6.50 -9.20
N VAL A 25 -3.77 -5.29 -8.94
CA VAL A 25 -4.15 -4.87 -7.60
C VAL A 25 -5.64 -4.57 -7.59
N ASP A 26 -6.32 -5.08 -6.58
CA ASP A 26 -7.72 -4.77 -6.37
C ASP A 26 -7.82 -3.47 -5.58
N LEU A 27 -7.91 -2.36 -6.29
CA LEU A 27 -7.93 -1.06 -5.66
C LEU A 27 -9.17 -0.83 -4.82
N ALA A 28 -10.28 -1.47 -5.16
CA ALA A 28 -11.47 -1.33 -4.34
C ALA A 28 -11.26 -1.95 -2.96
N ALA A 29 -10.61 -3.10 -2.92
CA ALA A 29 -10.30 -3.74 -1.65
C ALA A 29 -9.31 -2.92 -0.85
N VAL A 30 -8.31 -2.36 -1.53
CA VAL A 30 -7.32 -1.50 -0.86
C VAL A 30 -8.00 -0.28 -0.29
N GLN A 31 -8.86 0.37 -1.06
CA GLN A 31 -9.56 1.55 -0.61
C GLN A 31 -10.42 1.26 0.61
N SER A 32 -11.11 0.14 0.60
CA SER A 32 -11.95 -0.26 1.71
C SER A 32 -11.13 -0.47 2.97
N HIS A 33 -10.01 -1.16 2.84
CA HIS A 33 -9.11 -1.41 3.96
C HIS A 33 -8.53 -0.11 4.51
N PHE A 34 -8.05 0.75 3.63
CA PHE A 34 -7.47 2.02 4.03
C PHE A 34 -8.49 2.93 4.67
N SER A 35 -9.71 2.99 4.11
CA SER A 35 -10.74 3.82 4.68
C SER A 35 -11.08 3.40 6.10
N GLN A 36 -11.15 2.10 6.33
CA GLN A 36 -11.42 1.62 7.67
C GLN A 36 -10.29 1.97 8.62
N PHE A 37 -9.06 1.85 8.16
CA PHE A 37 -7.91 2.21 8.98
C PHE A 37 -7.95 3.68 9.38
N VAL A 38 -8.21 4.55 8.41
CA VAL A 38 -8.26 5.99 8.65
C VAL A 38 -9.41 6.36 9.57
N GLN A 39 -10.57 5.74 9.38
CA GLN A 39 -11.75 6.08 10.15
C GLN A 39 -11.65 5.66 11.61
N THR A 40 -10.84 4.67 11.89
CA THR A 40 -10.73 4.13 13.24
C THR A 40 -9.48 4.60 13.97
N ARG A 41 -8.69 5.45 13.35
CA ARG A 41 -7.44 5.94 13.95
C ARG A 41 -7.31 7.42 13.71
N ARG A 42 -6.37 8.03 14.44
CA ARG A 42 -6.15 9.47 14.36
C ARG A 42 -4.80 9.77 13.73
N GLY A 43 -4.74 10.90 13.06
CA GLY A 43 -3.50 11.43 12.57
C GLY A 43 -2.82 10.52 11.58
N VAL A 44 -3.59 9.89 10.72
CA VAL A 44 -3.03 8.94 9.76
C VAL A 44 -2.32 9.71 8.66
N GLU A 45 -1.11 9.26 8.34
CA GLU A 45 -0.33 9.79 7.22
C GLU A 45 0.04 8.64 6.32
N ALA A 46 0.12 8.93 5.03
CA ALA A 46 0.47 7.93 4.03
C ALA A 46 1.90 8.14 3.54
N PHE A 47 2.59 7.03 3.32
CA PHE A 47 3.95 7.06 2.79
C PHE A 47 4.00 6.15 1.58
N LEU A 48 4.39 6.73 0.45
CA LEU A 48 4.50 6.00 -0.80
C LEU A 48 5.87 5.35 -0.89
N GLU A 49 5.86 4.03 -1.08
CA GLU A 49 7.09 3.28 -1.29
C GLU A 49 7.21 2.94 -2.77
N PRO A 50 8.40 3.13 -3.34
CA PRO A 50 8.57 2.90 -4.77
C PRO A 50 8.50 1.42 -5.12
N ALA A 51 8.22 1.15 -6.37
CA ALA A 51 8.28 -0.21 -6.89
C ALA A 51 9.71 -0.71 -6.86
N THR A 52 9.84 -2.02 -6.72
CA THR A 52 11.14 -2.68 -6.79
C THR A 52 11.06 -3.75 -7.87
N ASN A 53 12.14 -4.52 -7.99
CA ASN A 53 12.17 -5.61 -8.96
C ASN A 53 11.15 -6.68 -8.66
N VAL A 54 10.73 -6.79 -7.42
CA VAL A 54 9.87 -7.88 -6.98
C VAL A 54 8.54 -7.40 -6.42
N SER A 55 8.32 -6.11 -6.34
CA SER A 55 7.06 -5.60 -5.80
C SER A 55 6.67 -4.33 -6.48
N THR A 56 5.38 -4.12 -6.60
CA THR A 56 4.84 -2.89 -7.13
C THR A 56 4.86 -1.80 -6.08
N GLN A 57 4.40 -0.61 -6.45
CA GLN A 57 4.33 0.49 -5.50
C GLN A 57 3.33 0.19 -4.40
N SER A 58 3.68 0.56 -3.20
CA SER A 58 2.88 0.31 -2.01
C SER A 58 2.69 1.59 -1.24
N VAL A 59 1.67 1.60 -0.41
CA VAL A 59 1.44 2.71 0.50
C VAL A 59 1.39 2.16 1.91
N VAL A 60 2.10 2.83 2.79
CA VAL A 60 2.06 2.55 4.23
C VAL A 60 1.25 3.65 4.87
N LEU A 61 0.27 3.29 5.66
CA LEU A 61 -0.46 4.26 6.49
C LEU A 61 0.04 4.11 7.92
N VAL A 62 0.33 5.23 8.54
CA VAL A 62 0.82 5.24 9.91
C VAL A 62 -0.06 6.18 10.73
N ALA A 63 -0.60 5.68 11.80
CA ALA A 63 -1.44 6.46 12.70
C ALA A 63 -0.59 7.14 13.77
N ALA A 64 -1.21 8.10 14.46
CA ALA A 64 -0.50 8.87 15.47
C ALA A 64 0.07 8.01 16.60
N ASP A 65 -0.57 6.88 16.89
CA ASP A 65 -0.10 5.99 17.95
C ASP A 65 0.95 5.00 17.48
N GLY A 66 1.35 5.09 16.21
CA GLY A 66 2.36 4.19 15.66
C GLY A 66 1.81 2.96 14.98
N GLU A 67 0.53 2.71 15.05
CA GLU A 67 -0.04 1.60 14.29
C GLU A 67 0.08 1.87 12.80
N TRP A 68 0.27 0.81 12.04
CA TRP A 68 0.47 0.99 10.61
C TRP A 68 -0.06 -0.21 9.83
N THR A 69 -0.30 0.04 8.56
CA THR A 69 -0.69 -1.00 7.63
C THR A 69 -0.06 -0.69 6.28
N ARG A 70 0.09 -1.70 5.44
CA ARG A 70 0.72 -1.55 4.14
C ARG A 70 -0.07 -2.33 3.10
N ARG A 71 -0.26 -1.73 1.95
CA ARG A 71 -0.91 -2.42 0.83
C ARG A 71 -0.29 -1.97 -0.48
N ALA A 72 -0.21 -2.89 -1.42
CA ALA A 72 0.21 -2.56 -2.76
C ALA A 72 -0.89 -1.76 -3.45
N VAL A 73 -0.51 -0.73 -4.17
CA VAL A 73 -1.48 0.11 -4.87
C VAL A 73 -1.25 0.14 -6.38
N GLY A 74 -0.12 -0.35 -6.83
CA GLY A 74 0.12 -0.55 -8.26
C GLY A 74 0.71 0.63 -8.99
N SER A 75 0.45 1.84 -8.57
CA SER A 75 0.99 3.01 -9.25
C SER A 75 1.03 4.20 -8.31
N ARG A 76 1.86 5.16 -8.69
CA ARG A 76 1.95 6.41 -7.95
C ARG A 76 0.64 7.18 -8.02
N ALA A 77 0.01 7.19 -9.19
CA ALA A 77 -1.25 7.89 -9.36
C ALA A 77 -2.33 7.32 -8.45
N ALA A 78 -2.41 6.00 -8.36
CA ALA A 78 -3.38 5.37 -7.48
C ALA A 78 -3.13 5.73 -6.03
N ALA A 79 -1.86 5.79 -5.63
CA ALA A 79 -1.51 6.17 -4.25
C ALA A 79 -2.01 7.57 -3.92
N TYR A 80 -1.77 8.50 -4.80
CA TYR A 80 -2.17 9.88 -4.56
C TYR A 80 -3.68 10.03 -4.59
N ASP A 81 -4.35 9.32 -5.51
CA ASP A 81 -5.80 9.36 -5.56
C ASP A 81 -6.43 8.80 -4.29
N LEU A 82 -5.88 7.72 -3.77
CA LEU A 82 -6.39 7.14 -2.54
C LEU A 82 -6.23 8.11 -1.36
N ALA A 83 -5.05 8.70 -1.23
CA ALA A 83 -4.80 9.62 -0.13
C ALA A 83 -5.69 10.85 -0.24
N GLN A 84 -5.85 11.37 -1.44
CA GLN A 84 -6.69 12.53 -1.65
C GLN A 84 -8.15 12.22 -1.32
N GLY A 85 -8.61 11.06 -1.74
CA GLY A 85 -9.99 10.66 -1.45
C GLY A 85 -10.25 10.48 0.04
N MET A 86 -9.23 10.14 0.80
CA MET A 86 -9.35 9.97 2.24
C MET A 86 -9.04 11.25 3.01
N GLY A 87 -8.54 12.28 2.33
CA GLY A 87 -8.23 13.54 2.98
C GLY A 87 -7.02 13.47 3.90
N ILE A 88 -6.07 12.60 3.60
CA ILE A 88 -4.86 12.48 4.41
C ILE A 88 -3.63 12.88 3.60
N PRO A 89 -2.58 13.35 4.29
CA PRO A 89 -1.35 13.69 3.58
C PRO A 89 -0.64 12.44 3.09
N ILE A 90 0.09 12.60 1.99
CA ILE A 90 0.90 11.52 1.46
C ILE A 90 2.30 12.05 1.19
N TYR A 91 3.29 11.27 1.56
CA TYR A 91 4.69 11.61 1.42
C TYR A 91 5.39 10.55 0.60
N ASP A 92 6.27 11.00 -0.27
CA ASP A 92 7.05 10.10 -1.09
C ASP A 92 8.35 9.81 -0.36
N VAL A 93 8.60 8.55 -0.06
CA VAL A 93 9.81 8.20 0.68
C VAL A 93 11.01 8.01 -0.23
N LEU A 94 10.83 8.19 -1.51
CA LEU A 94 11.94 8.14 -2.44
C LEU A 94 12.79 9.39 -2.29
N LEU A 95 14.03 9.18 -2.04
CA LEU A 95 14.96 10.30 -1.86
C LEU A 95 15.85 10.50 -3.06
#